data_225a95a8c86a8a37fdc611bf2eab2113
#
_entry.id   225a95a8c86a8a37fdc611bf2eab2113
#
_cell.length_a   1.000
_cell.length_b   1.000
_cell.length_c   1.000
_cell.angle_alpha   90.00
_cell.angle_beta   90.00
_cell.angle_gamma   90.00
#
_symmetry.space_group_name_H-M   'P 1'
#
loop_
_entity.id
_entity.type
_entity.pdbx_description
1 polymer ?
#
loop_
_entity_poly.entity_id
_entity_poly.type
_entity_poly.pdbx_seq_one_letter_code
_entity_poly.pdbx_strand_id
1 'polypeptide(L)'
;LLTHYLMSDTARQAKLSAYIAAYDRGDDPVKAFETAFGIPVKTLDKTLNAYLDKLMATEYRIHDMPDPQIKISAMPRSANKLLLWDAADRLCPARADGAPLLDHIQTEAARYPDDDYAQMALARAEIIIGDEAKALPYLTRYTAAHPDDSEGWFRLGQAWYLTTAHRRILSGETRDSQMKKARQALAAAYRLDPRNAPNLYYYALSQAVAGGDAGLRENAVNAAMQAHYLAPSVEG
;
A
#
# COMPACT_ATOMS: atom_id res chain seq x y z
N LEU A 1 -6.60 10.36 -21.37
CA LEU A 1 -7.48 11.19 -22.23
C LEU A 1 -8.95 11.03 -21.85
N LEU A 2 -9.50 9.80 -21.77
CA LEU A 2 -10.90 9.56 -21.42
C LEU A 2 -11.29 10.19 -20.07
N THR A 3 -10.51 9.94 -19.02
CA THR A 3 -10.75 10.53 -17.69
C THR A 3 -10.81 12.05 -17.73
N HIS A 4 -9.86 12.67 -18.42
CA HIS A 4 -9.84 14.12 -18.59
C HIS A 4 -11.07 14.62 -19.37
N TYR A 5 -11.46 13.93 -20.44
CA TYR A 5 -12.69 14.23 -21.19
C TYR A 5 -13.94 14.18 -20.30
N LEU A 6 -14.08 13.13 -19.49
CA LEU A 6 -15.24 12.94 -18.62
C LEU A 6 -15.28 13.96 -17.44
N MET A 7 -14.12 14.38 -16.96
CA MET A 7 -14.01 15.27 -15.81
C MET A 7 -13.90 16.75 -16.16
N SER A 8 -13.66 17.11 -17.42
CA SER A 8 -13.36 18.48 -17.84
C SER A 8 -14.56 19.42 -17.88
N ASP A 9 -15.78 18.92 -17.64
CA ASP A 9 -16.99 19.75 -17.67
C ASP A 9 -18.06 19.17 -16.71
N THR A 10 -18.76 20.07 -16.03
CA THR A 10 -19.72 19.71 -14.98
C THR A 10 -20.89 18.87 -15.49
N ALA A 11 -21.34 19.08 -16.74
CA ALA A 11 -22.38 18.25 -17.33
C ALA A 11 -21.92 16.81 -17.57
N ARG A 12 -20.65 16.62 -17.97
CA ARG A 12 -20.06 15.29 -18.12
C ARG A 12 -19.80 14.62 -16.78
N GLN A 13 -19.40 15.38 -15.75
CA GLN A 13 -19.26 14.85 -14.39
C GLN A 13 -20.58 14.30 -13.86
N ALA A 14 -21.71 15.01 -14.08
CA ALA A 14 -23.02 14.51 -13.70
C ALA A 14 -23.39 13.20 -14.44
N LYS A 15 -23.05 13.09 -15.73
CA LYS A 15 -23.23 11.85 -16.51
C LYS A 15 -22.32 10.72 -16.02
N LEU A 16 -21.09 11.02 -15.58
CA LEU A 16 -20.19 10.05 -14.98
C LEU A 16 -20.80 9.48 -13.70
N SER A 17 -21.37 10.32 -12.85
CA SER A 17 -22.06 9.86 -11.63
C SER A 17 -23.24 8.94 -11.95
N ALA A 18 -24.03 9.27 -12.99
CA ALA A 18 -25.12 8.42 -13.45
C ALA A 18 -24.64 7.07 -13.99
N TYR A 19 -23.51 7.07 -14.72
CA TYR A 19 -22.87 5.85 -15.21
C TYR A 19 -22.40 4.96 -14.04
N ILE A 20 -21.71 5.54 -13.06
CA ILE A 20 -21.22 4.80 -11.88
C ILE A 20 -22.41 4.18 -11.13
N ALA A 21 -23.48 4.95 -10.89
CA ALA A 21 -24.68 4.44 -10.24
C ALA A 21 -25.36 3.29 -11.01
N ALA A 22 -25.32 3.32 -12.35
CA ALA A 22 -25.83 2.23 -13.18
C ALA A 22 -24.94 0.98 -13.08
N TYR A 23 -23.62 1.16 -13.11
CA TYR A 23 -22.66 0.08 -12.95
C TYR A 23 -22.78 -0.61 -11.57
N ASP A 24 -22.95 0.16 -10.50
CA ASP A 24 -23.10 -0.36 -9.13
C ASP A 24 -24.40 -1.17 -8.95
N ARG A 25 -25.43 -0.89 -9.76
CA ARG A 25 -26.65 -1.72 -9.82
C ARG A 25 -26.49 -3.03 -10.61
N GLY A 26 -25.34 -3.24 -11.25
CA GLY A 26 -25.06 -4.42 -12.07
C GLY A 26 -25.48 -4.30 -13.54
N ASP A 27 -25.74 -3.07 -14.04
CA ASP A 27 -26.06 -2.84 -15.45
C ASP A 27 -24.81 -3.16 -16.32
N ASP A 28 -25.05 -3.58 -17.58
CA ASP A 28 -23.97 -3.82 -18.54
C ASP A 28 -23.12 -2.55 -18.72
N PRO A 29 -21.79 -2.59 -18.52
CA PRO A 29 -20.95 -1.39 -18.52
C PRO A 29 -21.00 -0.60 -19.82
N VAL A 30 -21.07 -1.29 -20.97
CA VAL A 30 -21.10 -0.64 -22.28
C VAL A 30 -22.44 0.09 -22.49
N LYS A 31 -23.54 -0.59 -22.20
CA LYS A 31 -24.88 0.00 -22.33
C LYS A 31 -25.09 1.14 -21.33
N ALA A 32 -24.61 0.98 -20.09
CA ALA A 32 -24.68 2.02 -19.07
C ALA A 32 -23.92 3.28 -19.51
N PHE A 33 -22.72 3.11 -20.09
CA PHE A 33 -21.95 4.22 -20.65
C PHE A 33 -22.66 4.90 -21.81
N GLU A 34 -23.11 4.13 -22.80
CA GLU A 34 -23.82 4.67 -23.96
C GLU A 34 -25.10 5.41 -23.57
N THR A 35 -25.82 4.89 -22.57
CA THR A 35 -27.03 5.52 -22.03
C THR A 35 -26.73 6.83 -21.32
N ALA A 36 -25.72 6.83 -20.45
CA ALA A 36 -25.36 8.01 -19.64
C ALA A 36 -24.79 9.13 -20.49
N PHE A 37 -23.89 8.81 -21.41
CA PHE A 37 -23.18 9.82 -22.20
C PHE A 37 -23.82 10.14 -23.55
N GLY A 38 -24.66 9.25 -24.08
CA GLY A 38 -25.23 9.36 -25.43
C GLY A 38 -24.17 9.17 -26.52
N ILE A 39 -23.07 8.49 -26.23
CA ILE A 39 -21.94 8.26 -27.13
C ILE A 39 -21.79 6.76 -27.32
N PRO A 40 -21.99 6.22 -28.53
CA PRO A 40 -21.69 4.82 -28.80
C PRO A 40 -20.21 4.53 -28.58
N VAL A 41 -19.88 3.45 -27.84
CA VAL A 41 -18.49 3.09 -27.55
C VAL A 41 -17.67 2.92 -28.83
N LYS A 42 -18.28 2.43 -29.92
CA LYS A 42 -17.66 2.31 -31.25
C LYS A 42 -17.16 3.63 -31.83
N THR A 43 -17.71 4.77 -31.40
CA THR A 43 -17.35 6.11 -31.89
C THR A 43 -16.56 6.91 -30.85
N LEU A 44 -16.26 6.29 -29.69
CA LEU A 44 -15.59 6.96 -28.58
C LEU A 44 -14.20 7.47 -28.99
N ASP A 45 -13.42 6.69 -29.72
CA ASP A 45 -12.10 7.08 -30.20
C ASP A 45 -12.16 8.35 -31.07
N LYS A 46 -13.15 8.43 -31.97
CA LYS A 46 -13.35 9.63 -32.80
C LYS A 46 -13.69 10.84 -31.93
N THR A 47 -14.53 10.66 -30.92
CA THR A 47 -14.90 11.73 -29.98
C THR A 47 -13.69 12.20 -29.17
N LEU A 48 -12.86 11.26 -28.70
CA LEU A 48 -11.67 11.59 -27.92
C LEU A 48 -10.58 12.25 -28.77
N ASN A 49 -10.40 11.83 -30.02
CA ASN A 49 -9.46 12.51 -30.93
C ASN A 49 -9.92 13.94 -31.25
N ALA A 50 -11.21 14.16 -31.54
CA ALA A 50 -11.74 15.50 -31.75
C ALA A 50 -11.68 16.38 -30.49
N TYR A 51 -11.68 15.76 -29.30
CA TYR A 51 -11.45 16.46 -28.05
C TYR A 51 -9.96 16.82 -27.86
N LEU A 52 -9.05 15.90 -28.21
CA LEU A 52 -7.61 16.12 -28.15
C LEU A 52 -7.19 17.33 -29.01
N ASP A 53 -7.76 17.45 -30.22
CA ASP A 53 -7.47 18.56 -31.11
C ASP A 53 -7.92 19.95 -30.54
N LYS A 54 -8.83 19.95 -29.58
CA LYS A 54 -9.34 21.14 -28.88
C LYS A 54 -8.72 21.38 -27.52
N LEU A 55 -7.89 20.43 -27.05
CA LEU A 55 -7.23 20.56 -25.75
C LEU A 55 -6.22 21.70 -25.79
N MET A 56 -6.52 22.75 -25.05
CA MET A 56 -5.54 23.80 -24.74
C MET A 56 -4.73 23.35 -23.52
N ALA A 57 -3.44 23.19 -23.70
CA ALA A 57 -2.54 22.99 -22.58
C ALA A 57 -2.48 24.28 -21.75
N THR A 58 -2.84 24.20 -20.47
CA THR A 58 -2.61 25.32 -19.55
C THR A 58 -1.25 25.11 -18.89
N GLU A 59 -0.30 25.96 -19.22
CA GLU A 59 1.00 25.99 -18.55
C GLU A 59 0.84 26.74 -17.23
N TYR A 60 0.99 26.01 -16.11
CA TYR A 60 1.10 26.63 -14.80
C TYR A 60 2.58 26.85 -14.49
N ARG A 61 3.01 28.12 -14.47
CA ARG A 61 4.32 28.48 -13.92
C ARG A 61 4.20 28.55 -12.40
N ILE A 62 4.72 27.53 -11.73
CA ILE A 62 4.83 27.55 -10.27
C ILE A 62 6.06 28.40 -9.96
N HIS A 63 5.83 29.59 -9.41
CA HIS A 63 6.89 30.44 -8.89
C HIS A 63 7.22 29.99 -7.46
N ASP A 64 8.47 30.13 -7.08
CA ASP A 64 8.95 29.87 -5.71
C ASP A 64 8.94 28.40 -5.25
N MET A 65 9.01 27.44 -6.18
CA MET A 65 9.35 26.07 -5.78
C MET A 65 10.84 26.03 -5.38
N PRO A 66 11.16 25.56 -4.18
CA PRO A 66 12.56 25.36 -3.81
C PRO A 66 13.19 24.34 -4.75
N ASP A 67 14.45 24.58 -5.11
CA ASP A 67 15.21 23.62 -5.92
C ASP A 67 15.25 22.26 -5.23
N PRO A 68 14.86 21.18 -5.93
CA PRO A 68 14.85 19.86 -5.33
C PRO A 68 16.29 19.41 -5.02
N GLN A 69 16.52 19.01 -3.78
CA GLN A 69 17.79 18.39 -3.39
C GLN A 69 17.77 16.93 -3.86
N ILE A 70 18.32 16.69 -5.06
CA ILE A 70 18.36 15.34 -5.64
C ILE A 70 19.64 14.65 -5.20
N LYS A 71 19.49 13.56 -4.42
CA LYS A 71 20.58 12.66 -4.06
C LYS A 71 20.46 11.39 -4.88
N ILE A 72 21.45 11.12 -5.72
CA ILE A 72 21.53 9.88 -6.51
C ILE A 72 22.54 8.95 -5.83
N SER A 73 22.15 7.72 -5.54
CA SER A 73 23.01 6.67 -5.01
C SER A 73 22.84 5.38 -5.80
N ALA A 74 23.92 4.61 -5.94
CA ALA A 74 23.83 3.29 -6.55
C ALA A 74 23.04 2.34 -5.64
N MET A 75 22.15 1.55 -6.22
CA MET A 75 21.51 0.47 -5.50
C MET A 75 22.49 -0.70 -5.27
N PRO A 76 22.27 -1.53 -4.23
CA PRO A 76 23.08 -2.71 -4.01
C PRO A 76 22.95 -3.72 -5.17
N ARG A 77 23.95 -4.60 -5.31
CA ARG A 77 23.97 -5.58 -6.42
C ARG A 77 22.76 -6.52 -6.46
N SER A 78 22.21 -6.83 -5.31
CA SER A 78 20.99 -7.62 -5.14
C SER A 78 19.79 -7.03 -5.89
N ALA A 79 19.71 -5.70 -5.97
CA ALA A 79 18.64 -5.00 -6.69
C ALA A 79 18.58 -5.36 -8.17
N ASN A 80 19.70 -5.70 -8.83
CA ASN A 80 19.69 -6.14 -10.23
C ASN A 80 18.80 -7.37 -10.47
N LYS A 81 18.56 -8.18 -9.46
CA LYS A 81 17.75 -9.39 -9.51
C LYS A 81 16.42 -9.28 -8.79
N LEU A 82 16.35 -8.45 -7.76
CA LEU A 82 15.20 -8.40 -6.87
C LEU A 82 14.27 -7.22 -7.12
N LEU A 83 14.75 -6.12 -7.75
CA LEU A 83 13.98 -4.87 -7.84
C LEU A 83 12.57 -5.05 -8.45
N LEU A 84 12.47 -5.77 -9.57
CA LEU A 84 11.18 -5.97 -10.24
C LEU A 84 10.28 -6.94 -9.47
N TRP A 85 10.85 -7.94 -8.82
CA TRP A 85 10.10 -8.89 -8.00
C TRP A 85 9.61 -8.26 -6.69
N ASP A 86 10.44 -7.44 -6.04
CA ASP A 86 10.04 -6.64 -4.89
C ASP A 86 8.95 -5.62 -5.26
N ALA A 87 9.03 -5.04 -6.45
CA ALA A 87 7.97 -4.16 -6.96
C ALA A 87 6.66 -4.91 -7.22
N ALA A 88 6.74 -6.13 -7.77
CA ALA A 88 5.56 -6.97 -8.00
C ALA A 88 4.90 -7.41 -6.68
N ASP A 89 5.69 -7.75 -5.65
CA ASP A 89 5.20 -8.07 -4.32
C ASP A 89 4.39 -6.91 -3.71
N ARG A 90 4.85 -5.67 -3.89
CA ARG A 90 4.17 -4.46 -3.39
C ARG A 90 2.82 -4.18 -4.05
N LEU A 91 2.54 -4.78 -5.20
CA LEU A 91 1.27 -4.63 -5.93
C LEU A 91 0.19 -5.62 -5.49
N CYS A 92 0.40 -6.34 -4.38
CA CYS A 92 -0.53 -7.36 -3.89
C CYS A 92 -0.85 -8.40 -4.98
N PRO A 93 0.10 -9.26 -5.34
CA PRO A 93 -0.05 -10.21 -6.44
C PRO A 93 -1.27 -11.12 -6.23
N ALA A 94 -1.92 -11.51 -7.33
CA ALA A 94 -3.00 -12.48 -7.26
C ALA A 94 -2.52 -13.77 -6.58
N ARG A 95 -3.39 -14.44 -5.85
CA ARG A 95 -3.03 -15.63 -5.05
C ARG A 95 -2.32 -16.72 -5.87
N ALA A 96 -2.67 -16.83 -7.15
CA ALA A 96 -2.05 -17.79 -8.07
C ALA A 96 -0.58 -17.47 -8.37
N ASP A 97 -0.22 -16.18 -8.36
CA ASP A 97 1.11 -15.68 -8.71
C ASP A 97 2.01 -15.55 -7.47
N GLY A 98 1.44 -15.58 -6.27
CA GLY A 98 2.15 -15.34 -5.02
C GLY A 98 3.21 -16.39 -4.71
N ALA A 99 2.89 -17.68 -4.84
CA ALA A 99 3.84 -18.74 -4.50
C ALA A 99 5.08 -18.77 -5.42
N PRO A 100 4.97 -18.64 -6.76
CA PRO A 100 6.13 -18.51 -7.64
C PRO A 100 6.96 -17.25 -7.35
N LEU A 101 6.30 -16.13 -7.03
CA LEU A 101 6.97 -14.88 -6.70
C LEU A 101 7.80 -15.02 -5.40
N LEU A 102 7.21 -15.58 -4.36
CA LEU A 102 7.90 -15.85 -3.10
C LEU A 102 9.10 -16.75 -3.29
N ASP A 103 8.96 -17.88 -4.01
CA ASP A 103 10.05 -18.81 -4.31
C ASP A 103 11.23 -18.13 -5.00
N HIS A 104 10.91 -17.27 -5.98
CA HIS A 104 11.93 -16.49 -6.68
C HIS A 104 12.66 -15.51 -5.75
N ILE A 105 11.93 -14.76 -4.94
CA ILE A 105 12.51 -13.81 -3.98
C ILE A 105 13.36 -14.56 -2.94
N GLN A 106 12.88 -15.68 -2.41
CA GLN A 106 13.65 -16.52 -1.46
C GLN A 106 14.96 -17.01 -2.08
N THR A 107 14.90 -17.53 -3.32
CA THR A 107 16.05 -18.05 -4.04
C THR A 107 17.10 -16.97 -4.28
N GLU A 108 16.69 -15.79 -4.74
CA GLU A 108 17.64 -14.72 -5.02
C GLU A 108 18.16 -14.06 -3.73
N ALA A 109 17.31 -13.83 -2.73
CA ALA A 109 17.74 -13.23 -1.46
C ALA A 109 18.73 -14.11 -0.69
N ALA A 110 18.63 -15.44 -0.81
CA ALA A 110 19.59 -16.38 -0.21
C ALA A 110 21.03 -16.21 -0.70
N ARG A 111 21.22 -15.61 -1.88
CA ARG A 111 22.54 -15.29 -2.43
C ARG A 111 23.19 -14.04 -1.79
N TYR A 112 22.40 -13.27 -1.05
CA TYR A 112 22.78 -12.00 -0.47
C TYR A 112 22.37 -11.91 1.01
N PRO A 113 22.91 -12.80 1.87
CA PRO A 113 22.45 -12.92 3.27
C PRO A 113 22.75 -11.67 4.13
N ASP A 114 23.76 -10.89 3.73
CA ASP A 114 24.21 -9.70 4.45
C ASP A 114 23.79 -8.39 3.76
N ASP A 115 22.95 -8.47 2.74
CA ASP A 115 22.46 -7.32 1.98
C ASP A 115 21.07 -6.91 2.49
N ASP A 116 20.98 -5.77 3.14
CA ASP A 116 19.73 -5.29 3.74
C ASP A 116 18.60 -5.12 2.74
N TYR A 117 18.90 -4.73 1.50
CA TYR A 117 17.86 -4.62 0.46
C TYR A 117 17.25 -6.01 0.13
N ALA A 118 18.11 -7.02 -0.05
CA ALA A 118 17.66 -8.38 -0.35
C ALA A 118 16.87 -8.98 0.81
N GLN A 119 17.36 -8.81 2.03
CA GLN A 119 16.71 -9.35 3.22
C GLN A 119 15.40 -8.61 3.55
N MET A 120 15.32 -7.31 3.30
CA MET A 120 14.08 -6.55 3.44
C MET A 120 13.04 -6.94 2.38
N ALA A 121 13.45 -7.17 1.13
CA ALA A 121 12.56 -7.69 0.08
C ALA A 121 12.01 -9.08 0.47
N LEU A 122 12.87 -9.97 0.97
CA LEU A 122 12.45 -11.27 1.48
C LEU A 122 11.47 -11.16 2.66
N ALA A 123 11.78 -10.28 3.62
CA ALA A 123 10.91 -10.07 4.78
C ALA A 123 9.51 -9.56 4.36
N ARG A 124 9.43 -8.66 3.38
CA ARG A 124 8.14 -8.22 2.82
C ARG A 124 7.38 -9.37 2.16
N ALA A 125 8.05 -10.13 1.31
CA ALA A 125 7.43 -11.26 0.63
C ALA A 125 6.92 -12.32 1.61
N GLU A 126 7.67 -12.63 2.67
CA GLU A 126 7.21 -13.52 3.74
C GLU A 126 5.99 -12.97 4.49
N ILE A 127 5.91 -11.66 4.70
CA ILE A 127 4.77 -11.02 5.37
C ILE A 127 3.52 -11.03 4.48
N ILE A 128 3.66 -10.79 3.17
CA ILE A 128 2.52 -10.60 2.26
C ILE A 128 2.02 -11.93 1.70
N ILE A 129 2.91 -12.82 1.34
CA ILE A 129 2.61 -14.06 0.60
C ILE A 129 2.94 -15.31 1.42
N GLY A 130 4.01 -15.25 2.22
CA GLY A 130 4.62 -16.41 2.84
C GLY A 130 4.22 -16.64 4.29
N ASP A 131 5.24 -16.75 5.12
CA ASP A 131 5.17 -16.97 6.57
C ASP A 131 5.76 -15.75 7.28
N GLU A 132 4.89 -14.87 7.75
CA GLU A 132 5.26 -13.62 8.41
C GLU A 132 6.19 -13.80 9.62
N ALA A 133 6.13 -14.95 10.29
CA ALA A 133 7.01 -15.23 11.42
C ALA A 133 8.48 -15.41 11.00
N LYS A 134 8.74 -15.82 9.76
CA LYS A 134 10.11 -15.94 9.22
C LYS A 134 10.80 -14.58 9.06
N ALA A 135 10.03 -13.50 8.89
CA ALA A 135 10.58 -12.15 8.79
C ALA A 135 11.09 -11.60 10.14
N LEU A 136 10.55 -12.08 11.27
CA LEU A 136 10.81 -11.52 12.61
C LEU A 136 12.28 -11.50 13.01
N PRO A 137 13.08 -12.57 12.82
CA PRO A 137 14.50 -12.55 13.23
C PRO A 137 15.32 -11.49 12.51
N TYR A 138 15.11 -11.34 11.21
CA TYR A 138 15.78 -10.30 10.42
C TYR A 138 15.31 -8.91 10.85
N LEU A 139 14.00 -8.66 10.87
CA LEU A 139 13.45 -7.34 11.19
C LEU A 139 13.82 -6.87 12.60
N THR A 140 13.92 -7.79 13.56
CA THR A 140 14.37 -7.47 14.92
C THR A 140 15.82 -6.98 14.93
N ARG A 141 16.70 -7.63 14.18
CA ARG A 141 18.11 -7.20 14.06
C ARG A 141 18.22 -5.91 13.28
N TYR A 142 17.46 -5.80 12.19
CA TYR A 142 17.45 -4.62 11.32
C TYR A 142 17.04 -3.36 12.08
N THR A 143 15.94 -3.39 12.82
CA THR A 143 15.47 -2.23 13.59
C THR A 143 16.39 -1.85 14.75
N ALA A 144 17.16 -2.79 15.29
CA ALA A 144 18.18 -2.50 16.28
C ALA A 144 19.40 -1.78 15.65
N ALA A 145 19.76 -2.12 14.41
CA ALA A 145 20.86 -1.48 13.67
C ALA A 145 20.42 -0.15 13.01
N HIS A 146 19.16 -0.01 12.63
CA HIS A 146 18.58 1.14 11.95
C HIS A 146 17.36 1.69 12.72
N PRO A 147 17.56 2.27 13.92
CA PRO A 147 16.46 2.69 14.79
C PRO A 147 15.65 3.88 14.25
N ASP A 148 16.16 4.57 13.25
CA ASP A 148 15.57 5.72 12.55
C ASP A 148 14.84 5.33 11.23
N ASP A 149 14.83 4.06 10.84
CA ASP A 149 14.09 3.58 9.67
C ASP A 149 12.65 3.21 10.02
N SER A 150 11.71 4.05 9.59
CA SER A 150 10.27 3.85 9.80
C SER A 150 9.73 2.59 9.10
N GLU A 151 10.25 2.23 7.92
CA GLU A 151 9.82 1.04 7.17
C GLU A 151 10.19 -0.24 7.94
N GLY A 152 11.39 -0.34 8.48
CA GLY A 152 11.82 -1.47 9.30
C GLY A 152 10.91 -1.68 10.51
N TRP A 153 10.59 -0.62 11.25
CA TRP A 153 9.68 -0.69 12.39
C TRP A 153 8.25 -1.05 11.98
N PHE A 154 7.76 -0.49 10.88
CA PHE A 154 6.45 -0.84 10.35
C PHE A 154 6.36 -2.33 10.01
N ARG A 155 7.32 -2.86 9.26
CA ARG A 155 7.33 -4.28 8.88
C ARG A 155 7.47 -5.21 10.09
N LEU A 156 8.26 -4.84 11.07
CA LEU A 156 8.36 -5.60 12.32
C LEU A 156 7.01 -5.65 13.05
N GLY A 157 6.33 -4.52 13.16
CA GLY A 157 5.01 -4.44 13.79
C GLY A 157 3.95 -5.21 13.02
N GLN A 158 3.95 -5.11 11.69
CA GLN A 158 3.07 -5.85 10.79
C GLN A 158 3.27 -7.38 10.95
N ALA A 159 4.52 -7.85 10.95
CA ALA A 159 4.84 -9.27 11.12
C ALA A 159 4.35 -9.79 12.48
N TRP A 160 4.61 -9.09 13.58
CA TRP A 160 4.09 -9.47 14.90
C TRP A 160 2.57 -9.49 14.96
N TYR A 161 1.91 -8.47 14.37
CA TYR A 161 0.46 -8.42 14.33
C TYR A 161 -0.13 -9.61 13.57
N LEU A 162 0.32 -9.86 12.33
CA LEU A 162 -0.20 -10.93 11.47
C LEU A 162 0.06 -12.31 12.07
N THR A 163 1.26 -12.58 12.59
CA THR A 163 1.58 -13.83 13.30
C THR A 163 0.56 -14.08 14.42
N THR A 164 0.22 -13.05 15.18
CA THR A 164 -0.74 -13.18 16.28
C THR A 164 -2.19 -13.30 15.78
N ALA A 165 -2.56 -12.54 14.74
CA ALA A 165 -3.89 -12.55 14.14
C ALA A 165 -4.20 -13.92 13.48
N HIS A 166 -3.21 -14.55 12.87
CA HIS A 166 -3.29 -15.92 12.33
C HIS A 166 -3.21 -17.02 13.41
N ARG A 167 -3.34 -16.63 14.70
CA ARG A 167 -3.36 -17.50 15.87
C ARG A 167 -2.08 -18.33 16.08
N ARG A 168 -0.96 -17.83 15.59
CA ARG A 168 0.35 -18.44 15.81
C ARG A 168 1.01 -17.82 17.04
N ILE A 169 1.19 -18.64 18.06
CA ILE A 169 1.93 -18.24 19.26
C ILE A 169 3.32 -18.85 19.18
N LEU A 170 4.33 -18.00 19.15
CA LEU A 170 5.72 -18.44 19.07
C LEU A 170 6.20 -18.97 20.41
N SER A 171 7.21 -19.83 20.38
CA SER A 171 7.79 -20.42 21.60
C SER A 171 8.26 -19.33 22.57
N GLY A 172 7.87 -19.43 23.84
CA GLY A 172 8.20 -18.46 24.87
C GLY A 172 7.34 -17.18 24.85
N GLU A 173 6.35 -17.11 23.93
CA GLU A 173 5.45 -15.97 23.81
C GLU A 173 4.03 -16.30 24.28
N THR A 174 3.26 -15.25 24.57
CA THR A 174 1.80 -15.29 24.71
C THR A 174 1.19 -14.40 23.62
N ARG A 175 -0.12 -14.55 23.39
CA ARG A 175 -0.84 -13.66 22.48
C ARG A 175 -0.67 -12.19 22.86
N ASP A 176 -0.76 -11.88 24.16
CA ASP A 176 -0.65 -10.53 24.66
C ASP A 176 0.77 -9.98 24.52
N SER A 177 1.80 -10.79 24.75
CA SER A 177 3.20 -10.37 24.56
C SER A 177 3.51 -10.10 23.09
N GLN A 178 3.06 -10.94 22.17
CA GLN A 178 3.24 -10.71 20.73
C GLN A 178 2.49 -9.45 20.27
N MET A 179 1.24 -9.27 20.70
CA MET A 179 0.47 -8.08 20.36
C MET A 179 1.05 -6.81 20.96
N LYS A 180 1.65 -6.88 22.17
CA LYS A 180 2.40 -5.76 22.75
C LYS A 180 3.61 -5.39 21.90
N LYS A 181 4.37 -6.38 21.41
CA LYS A 181 5.50 -6.15 20.50
C LYS A 181 5.05 -5.50 19.19
N ALA A 182 3.92 -5.95 18.61
CA ALA A 182 3.34 -5.32 17.43
C ALA A 182 3.06 -3.84 17.68
N ARG A 183 2.33 -3.51 18.76
CA ARG A 183 2.01 -2.11 19.11
C ARG A 183 3.25 -1.25 19.33
N GLN A 184 4.27 -1.77 20.00
CA GLN A 184 5.51 -1.05 20.25
C GLN A 184 6.24 -0.72 18.94
N ALA A 185 6.34 -1.66 18.02
CA ALA A 185 6.99 -1.46 16.74
C ALA A 185 6.20 -0.48 15.85
N LEU A 186 4.86 -0.64 15.76
CA LEU A 186 4.01 0.26 15.00
C LEU A 186 4.02 1.69 15.56
N ALA A 187 4.07 1.84 16.89
CA ALA A 187 4.22 3.14 17.53
C ALA A 187 5.60 3.77 17.27
N ALA A 188 6.66 2.96 17.16
CA ALA A 188 7.99 3.45 16.76
C ALA A 188 7.96 3.95 15.30
N ALA A 189 7.38 3.18 14.38
CA ALA A 189 7.19 3.60 13.00
C ALA A 189 6.37 4.90 12.88
N TYR A 190 5.29 5.02 13.65
CA TYR A 190 4.45 6.23 13.66
C TYR A 190 5.22 7.48 14.10
N ARG A 191 6.10 7.38 15.09
CA ARG A 191 6.91 8.53 15.53
C ARG A 191 7.89 9.00 14.45
N LEU A 192 8.37 8.09 13.60
CA LEU A 192 9.31 8.39 12.52
C LEU A 192 8.59 8.88 11.26
N ASP A 193 7.44 8.29 10.94
CA ASP A 193 6.58 8.68 9.81
C ASP A 193 5.10 8.66 10.20
N PRO A 194 4.56 9.78 10.69
CA PRO A 194 3.16 9.87 11.13
C PRO A 194 2.16 9.90 9.96
N ARG A 195 2.63 9.95 8.71
CA ARG A 195 1.78 9.98 7.52
C ARG A 195 1.71 8.65 6.78
N ASN A 196 2.28 7.59 7.33
CA ASN A 196 2.21 6.26 6.77
C ASN A 196 0.83 5.64 7.06
N ALA A 197 -0.09 5.71 6.09
CA ALA A 197 -1.45 5.19 6.25
C ALA A 197 -1.49 3.67 6.55
N PRO A 198 -0.73 2.79 5.88
CA PRO A 198 -0.62 1.38 6.24
C PRO A 198 -0.20 1.14 7.69
N ASN A 199 0.77 1.92 8.20
CA ASN A 199 1.19 1.81 9.59
C ASN A 199 0.06 2.16 10.57
N LEU A 200 -0.65 3.25 10.30
CA LEU A 200 -1.81 3.68 11.10
C LEU A 200 -2.92 2.63 11.11
N TYR A 201 -3.18 2.01 9.97
CA TYR A 201 -4.15 0.93 9.85
C TYR A 201 -3.79 -0.27 10.75
N TYR A 202 -2.57 -0.80 10.64
CA TYR A 202 -2.13 -1.91 11.49
C TYR A 202 -2.05 -1.52 12.97
N TYR A 203 -1.67 -0.27 13.27
CA TYR A 203 -1.69 0.25 14.63
C TYR A 203 -3.11 0.23 15.21
N ALA A 204 -4.09 0.73 14.46
CA ALA A 204 -5.50 0.70 14.86
C ALA A 204 -5.98 -0.73 15.12
N LEU A 205 -5.70 -1.66 14.21
CA LEU A 205 -6.05 -3.07 14.38
C LEU A 205 -5.42 -3.70 15.62
N SER A 206 -4.15 -3.39 15.89
CA SER A 206 -3.42 -3.91 17.07
C SER A 206 -3.98 -3.39 18.38
N GLN A 207 -4.53 -2.18 18.38
CA GLN A 207 -5.20 -1.57 19.54
C GLN A 207 -6.61 -2.16 19.76
N ALA A 208 -7.37 -2.36 18.68
CA ALA A 208 -8.72 -2.91 18.73
C ALA A 208 -8.78 -4.31 19.35
N VAL A 209 -7.75 -5.13 19.12
CA VAL A 209 -7.64 -6.50 19.67
C VAL A 209 -7.30 -6.52 21.16
N ALA A 210 -6.83 -5.41 21.74
CA ALA A 210 -6.37 -5.35 23.14
C ALA A 210 -7.49 -5.39 24.20
N GLY A 211 -8.71 -5.68 23.83
CA GLY A 211 -9.88 -6.01 24.64
C GLY A 211 -10.03 -5.30 26.02
N GLY A 212 -11.01 -4.41 26.17
CA GLY A 212 -11.45 -3.93 27.47
C GLY A 212 -10.95 -2.54 27.87
N ASP A 213 -9.78 -2.09 27.42
CA ASP A 213 -9.24 -0.77 27.72
C ASP A 213 -9.88 0.31 26.83
N ALA A 214 -10.60 1.26 27.47
CA ALA A 214 -11.27 2.36 26.75
C ALA A 214 -10.28 3.27 26.01
N GLY A 215 -9.11 3.55 26.59
CA GLY A 215 -8.08 4.39 25.98
C GLY A 215 -7.48 3.74 24.73
N LEU A 216 -7.28 2.43 24.74
CA LEU A 216 -6.81 1.70 23.56
C LEU A 216 -7.85 1.70 22.42
N ARG A 217 -9.14 1.66 22.76
CA ARG A 217 -10.22 1.76 21.76
C ARG A 217 -10.30 3.15 21.13
N GLU A 218 -10.17 4.20 21.91
CA GLU A 218 -10.13 5.57 21.41
C GLU A 218 -8.92 5.79 20.47
N ASN A 219 -7.74 5.33 20.87
CA ASN A 219 -6.55 5.38 20.04
C ASN A 219 -6.71 4.59 18.73
N ALA A 220 -7.40 3.44 18.77
CA ALA A 220 -7.72 2.66 17.57
C ALA A 220 -8.58 3.44 16.58
N VAL A 221 -9.66 4.07 17.09
CA VAL A 221 -10.57 4.89 16.27
C VAL A 221 -9.82 6.08 15.64
N ASN A 222 -9.06 6.81 16.45
CA ASN A 222 -8.31 7.98 15.96
C ASN A 222 -7.28 7.59 14.90
N ALA A 223 -6.55 6.50 15.10
CA ALA A 223 -5.59 6.00 14.12
C ALA A 223 -6.28 5.51 12.82
N ALA A 224 -7.42 4.82 12.92
CA ALA A 224 -8.20 4.39 11.75
C ALA A 224 -8.74 5.58 10.95
N MET A 225 -9.28 6.59 11.63
CA MET A 225 -9.74 7.82 10.98
C MET A 225 -8.60 8.56 10.27
N GLN A 226 -7.44 8.65 10.89
CA GLN A 226 -6.27 9.27 10.28
C GLN A 226 -5.76 8.46 9.08
N ALA A 227 -5.74 7.12 9.16
CA ALA A 227 -5.39 6.25 8.04
C ALA A 227 -6.33 6.48 6.85
N HIS A 228 -7.64 6.50 7.09
CA HIS A 228 -8.65 6.76 6.07
C HIS A 228 -8.50 8.17 5.46
N TYR A 229 -8.22 9.19 6.26
CA TYR A 229 -7.98 10.54 5.75
C TYR A 229 -6.77 10.62 4.81
N LEU A 230 -5.69 9.89 5.12
CA LEU A 230 -4.47 9.86 4.32
C LEU A 230 -4.61 9.00 3.05
N ALA A 231 -5.42 7.97 3.09
CA ALA A 231 -5.63 7.02 1.98
C ALA A 231 -7.11 6.59 1.89
N PRO A 232 -8.02 7.48 1.46
CA PRO A 232 -9.46 7.23 1.48
C PRO A 232 -9.93 6.14 0.52
N SER A 233 -9.09 5.78 -0.47
CA SER A 233 -9.38 4.72 -1.44
C SER A 233 -8.96 3.32 -0.99
N VAL A 234 -8.26 3.21 0.13
CA VAL A 234 -7.92 1.93 0.74
C VAL A 234 -9.06 1.57 1.68
N GLU A 235 -10.06 0.87 1.17
CA GLU A 235 -11.09 0.26 2.00
C GLU A 235 -10.45 -0.81 2.89
N GLY A 236 -10.58 -0.61 4.19
CA GLY A 236 -10.19 -1.58 5.20
C GLY A 236 -11.30 -2.60 5.44
#